data_a0779d3674ab29737a1c37a32206d656
#
_entry.id   a0779d3674ab29737a1c37a32206d656
#
_cell.length_a   1.000
_cell.length_b   1.000
_cell.length_c   1.000
_cell.angle_alpha   90.00
_cell.angle_beta   90.00
_cell.angle_gamma   90.00
#
_symmetry.space_group_name_H-M   'P 1'
#
loop_
_entity.id
_entity.type
_entity.pdbx_description
1 polymer ?
#
loop_
_entity_poly.entity_id
_entity_poly.type
_entity_poly.pdbx_seq_one_letter_code
_entity_poly.pdbx_strand_id
1 'polypeptide(L)'
;MMKIAVAITGASGSIYAKIVLQQLQAMKAQVEEVAIVWSDNAKTVWQHELGNSDFESLSFKSFDKNDFMAPFASGSSSYGALVICPCSMGTLGRIAGGISNDLITRAADVMLKERRKLVCVVRETPYNLIHLRNMAAVTEAGGIVCPATPSFYSRPQSLEDAARTVTDRALQLCGLDVKGYKWGES
;
A
#
# COMPACT_ATOMS: atom_id res chain seq x y z
N MET A 1 10.16 14.46 9.10
CA MET A 1 10.22 13.21 8.29
C MET A 1 9.11 12.29 8.77
N MET A 2 8.56 11.45 7.88
CA MET A 2 7.42 10.57 8.17
C MET A 2 7.89 9.13 8.39
N LYS A 3 7.28 8.42 9.35
CA LYS A 3 7.35 6.95 9.43
C LYS A 3 6.15 6.38 8.68
N ILE A 4 6.39 5.41 7.78
CA ILE A 4 5.38 4.81 6.95
C ILE A 4 5.43 3.28 7.05
N ALA A 5 4.26 2.66 7.15
CA ALA A 5 4.13 1.22 7.02
C ALA A 5 3.68 0.84 5.61
N VAL A 6 4.24 -0.23 5.07
CA VAL A 6 3.89 -0.82 3.78
C VAL A 6 3.40 -2.23 4.02
N ALA A 7 2.17 -2.51 3.66
CA ALA A 7 1.63 -3.86 3.68
C ALA A 7 1.54 -4.40 2.24
N ILE A 8 1.99 -5.64 2.03
CA ILE A 8 1.97 -6.26 0.72
C ILE A 8 1.10 -7.51 0.80
N THR A 9 0.06 -7.58 -0.03
CA THR A 9 -0.88 -8.70 -0.03
C THR A 9 -0.78 -9.53 -1.30
N GLY A 10 -1.46 -10.67 -1.31
CA GLY A 10 -1.39 -11.64 -2.40
C GLY A 10 -2.26 -11.32 -3.63
N ALA A 11 -2.62 -10.07 -3.87
CA ALA A 11 -3.22 -9.67 -5.12
C ALA A 11 -2.14 -9.58 -6.22
N SER A 12 -2.50 -9.83 -7.48
CA SER A 12 -1.61 -9.59 -8.62
C SER A 12 -1.20 -8.12 -8.68
N GLY A 13 0.04 -7.83 -9.06
CA GLY A 13 0.57 -6.47 -9.11
C GLY A 13 1.78 -6.26 -8.19
N SER A 14 2.62 -7.28 -8.00
CA SER A 14 3.88 -7.19 -7.26
C SER A 14 4.79 -6.09 -7.80
N ILE A 15 4.66 -5.74 -9.09
CA ILE A 15 5.37 -4.61 -9.71
C ILE A 15 5.08 -3.29 -8.98
N TYR A 16 3.84 -3.05 -8.54
CA TYR A 16 3.48 -1.85 -7.78
C TYR A 16 4.20 -1.84 -6.42
N ALA A 17 4.20 -2.98 -5.71
CA ALA A 17 4.91 -3.08 -4.44
C ALA A 17 6.41 -2.82 -4.61
N LYS A 18 7.04 -3.44 -5.62
CA LYS A 18 8.46 -3.23 -5.95
C LYS A 18 8.76 -1.74 -6.15
N ILE A 19 7.96 -1.05 -6.97
CA ILE A 19 8.17 0.38 -7.26
C ILE A 19 7.96 1.24 -6.02
N VAL A 20 6.91 0.99 -5.21
CA VAL A 20 6.68 1.71 -3.94
C VAL A 20 7.90 1.59 -3.03
N LEU A 21 8.45 0.38 -2.86
CA LEU A 21 9.61 0.15 -1.99
C LEU A 21 10.87 0.85 -2.52
N GLN A 22 11.13 0.80 -3.83
CA GLN A 22 12.23 1.52 -4.46
C GLN A 22 12.11 3.03 -4.30
N GLN A 23 10.92 3.58 -4.47
CA GLN A 23 10.65 5.01 -4.29
C GLN A 23 10.88 5.43 -2.83
N LEU A 24 10.34 4.69 -1.86
CA LEU A 24 10.55 4.98 -0.44
C LEU A 24 12.02 4.90 -0.04
N GLN A 25 12.78 3.96 -0.60
CA GLN A 25 14.22 3.85 -0.37
C GLN A 25 15.00 5.09 -0.87
N ALA A 26 14.53 5.70 -1.94
CA ALA A 26 15.13 6.92 -2.51
C ALA A 26 14.73 8.19 -1.76
N MET A 27 13.62 8.17 -0.99
CA MET A 27 13.02 9.37 -0.36
C MET A 27 13.53 9.65 1.06
N LYS A 28 14.83 9.43 1.32
CA LYS A 28 15.45 9.58 2.66
C LYS A 28 15.28 10.97 3.30
N ALA A 29 15.07 12.01 2.50
CA ALA A 29 14.83 13.37 3.01
C ALA A 29 13.41 13.56 3.58
N GLN A 30 12.46 12.71 3.21
CA GLN A 30 11.05 12.81 3.63
C GLN A 30 10.64 11.67 4.56
N VAL A 31 11.26 10.48 4.39
CA VAL A 31 10.91 9.25 5.08
C VAL A 31 12.01 8.92 6.10
N GLU A 32 11.61 8.85 7.36
CA GLU A 32 12.49 8.50 8.49
C GLU A 32 12.63 6.98 8.62
N GLU A 33 11.52 6.26 8.53
CA GLU A 33 11.46 4.81 8.71
C GLU A 33 10.39 4.19 7.82
N VAL A 34 10.74 3.07 7.19
CA VAL A 34 9.80 2.21 6.47
C VAL A 34 9.71 0.87 7.17
N ALA A 35 8.50 0.48 7.56
CA ALA A 35 8.21 -0.85 8.08
C ALA A 35 7.45 -1.65 7.02
N ILE A 36 7.77 -2.92 6.86
CA ILE A 36 7.09 -3.79 5.90
C ILE A 36 6.38 -4.93 6.63
N VAL A 37 5.19 -5.28 6.17
CA VAL A 37 4.48 -6.50 6.58
C VAL A 37 3.92 -7.21 5.35
N TRP A 38 4.13 -8.52 5.29
CA TRP A 38 3.71 -9.39 4.19
C TRP A 38 2.53 -10.27 4.60
N SER A 39 1.52 -10.40 3.73
CA SER A 39 0.56 -11.49 3.88
C SER A 39 1.18 -12.82 3.43
N ASP A 40 0.56 -13.97 3.80
CA ASP A 40 1.09 -15.29 3.49
C ASP A 40 1.41 -15.49 2.01
N ASN A 41 0.51 -15.07 1.13
CA ASN A 41 0.64 -15.30 -0.29
C ASN A 41 1.46 -14.21 -1.02
N ALA A 42 1.81 -13.11 -0.37
CA ALA A 42 2.42 -11.97 -1.04
C ALA A 42 3.78 -12.29 -1.66
N LYS A 43 4.64 -13.01 -0.94
CA LYS A 43 5.96 -13.42 -1.43
C LYS A 43 5.87 -14.43 -2.58
N THR A 44 4.93 -15.38 -2.48
CA THR A 44 4.68 -16.36 -3.55
C THR A 44 4.22 -15.67 -4.83
N VAL A 45 3.30 -14.70 -4.71
CA VAL A 45 2.84 -13.92 -5.88
C VAL A 45 3.98 -13.08 -6.45
N TRP A 46 4.80 -12.46 -5.61
CA TRP A 46 5.98 -11.72 -6.06
C TRP A 46 6.93 -12.60 -6.87
N GLN A 47 7.30 -13.77 -6.34
CA GLN A 47 8.17 -14.71 -7.05
C GLN A 47 7.57 -15.17 -8.38
N HIS A 48 6.26 -15.43 -8.40
CA HIS A 48 5.56 -15.85 -9.61
C HIS A 48 5.54 -14.77 -10.69
N GLU A 49 5.27 -13.51 -10.30
CA GLU A 49 5.10 -12.39 -11.25
C GLU A 49 6.44 -11.77 -11.69
N LEU A 50 7.41 -11.65 -10.78
CA LEU A 50 8.67 -10.96 -11.05
C LEU A 50 9.84 -11.92 -11.31
N GLY A 51 9.65 -13.22 -11.08
CA GLY A 51 10.66 -14.25 -11.33
C GLY A 51 11.89 -14.18 -10.42
N ASN A 52 11.79 -13.48 -9.27
CA ASN A 52 12.89 -13.29 -8.34
C ASN A 52 12.42 -13.21 -6.88
N SER A 53 13.38 -13.13 -5.95
CA SER A 53 13.17 -12.95 -4.52
C SER A 53 13.84 -11.67 -3.99
N ASP A 54 13.86 -10.60 -4.79
CA ASP A 54 14.53 -9.33 -4.46
C ASP A 54 14.03 -8.71 -3.16
N PHE A 55 12.82 -9.09 -2.70
CA PHE A 55 12.28 -8.68 -1.40
C PHE A 55 13.15 -9.12 -0.22
N GLU A 56 14.00 -10.14 -0.37
CA GLU A 56 14.92 -10.62 0.68
C GLU A 56 16.12 -9.68 0.88
N SER A 57 16.48 -8.92 -0.14
CA SER A 57 17.58 -7.95 -0.12
C SER A 57 17.19 -6.55 0.35
N LEU A 58 15.90 -6.32 0.63
CA LEU A 58 15.40 -5.02 1.07
C LEU A 58 15.91 -4.68 2.47
N SER A 59 16.52 -3.51 2.61
CA SER A 59 17.07 -3.00 3.87
C SER A 59 16.01 -2.40 4.81
N PHE A 60 14.74 -2.75 4.63
CA PHE A 60 13.64 -2.26 5.46
C PHE A 60 13.35 -3.21 6.63
N LYS A 61 12.84 -2.66 7.72
CA LYS A 61 12.41 -3.44 8.87
C LYS A 61 11.15 -4.22 8.53
N SER A 62 11.26 -5.54 8.46
CA SER A 62 10.12 -6.44 8.19
C SER A 62 9.55 -6.98 9.50
N PHE A 63 8.23 -7.03 9.60
CA PHE A 63 7.48 -7.56 10.73
C PHE A 63 6.66 -8.76 10.29
N ASP A 64 6.55 -9.76 11.17
CA ASP A 64 5.62 -10.86 10.95
C ASP A 64 4.18 -10.38 11.03
N LYS A 65 3.30 -10.95 10.23
CA LYS A 65 1.86 -10.58 10.21
C LYS A 65 1.14 -10.83 11.54
N ASN A 66 1.71 -11.66 12.42
CA ASN A 66 1.17 -11.96 13.74
C ASN A 66 1.88 -11.18 14.86
N ASP A 67 2.82 -10.30 14.51
CA ASP A 67 3.54 -9.47 15.48
C ASP A 67 2.73 -8.23 15.89
N PHE A 68 1.80 -8.40 16.81
CA PHE A 68 1.02 -7.30 17.39
C PHE A 68 1.84 -6.37 18.32
N MET A 69 3.12 -6.67 18.58
CA MET A 69 4.04 -5.76 19.27
C MET A 69 4.71 -4.77 18.31
N ALA A 70 4.50 -4.89 17.01
CA ALA A 70 4.99 -3.93 16.04
C ALA A 70 4.48 -2.51 16.36
N PRO A 71 5.32 -1.45 16.23
CA PRO A 71 4.95 -0.10 16.66
C PRO A 71 3.64 0.42 16.04
N PHE A 72 3.40 0.15 14.77
CA PHE A 72 2.21 0.62 14.04
C PHE A 72 0.93 -0.19 14.34
N ALA A 73 1.00 -1.20 15.23
CA ALA A 73 -0.18 -1.86 15.78
C ALA A 73 -0.86 -1.04 16.89
N SER A 74 -0.24 0.06 17.34
CA SER A 74 -0.77 0.92 18.40
C SER A 74 -0.96 2.36 17.93
N GLY A 75 -2.04 3.00 18.39
CA GLY A 75 -2.32 4.42 18.13
C GLY A 75 -1.31 5.38 18.75
N SER A 76 -0.58 4.97 19.79
CA SER A 76 0.51 5.77 20.39
C SER A 76 1.76 5.88 19.52
N SER A 77 1.83 5.12 18.46
CA SER A 77 2.95 5.11 17.51
C SER A 77 3.01 6.38 16.67
N SER A 78 4.20 6.75 16.22
CA SER A 78 4.46 7.89 15.34
C SER A 78 4.32 7.60 13.84
N TYR A 79 3.89 6.39 13.45
CA TYR A 79 3.62 6.09 12.05
C TYR A 79 2.46 6.91 11.52
N GLY A 80 2.71 7.71 10.48
CA GLY A 80 1.74 8.65 9.92
C GLY A 80 0.89 8.10 8.79
N ALA A 81 1.35 7.02 8.14
CA ALA A 81 0.65 6.42 7.01
C ALA A 81 0.84 4.90 6.94
N LEU A 82 -0.16 4.24 6.37
CA LEU A 82 -0.09 2.86 5.90
C LEU A 82 -0.51 2.83 4.42
N VAL A 83 0.35 2.28 3.57
CA VAL A 83 -0.01 1.94 2.20
C VAL A 83 -0.10 0.42 2.07
N ILE A 84 -1.23 -0.09 1.58
CA ILE A 84 -1.43 -1.52 1.27
C ILE A 84 -1.34 -1.66 -0.25
N CYS A 85 -0.25 -2.20 -0.74
CA CYS A 85 0.06 -2.23 -2.17
C CYS A 85 0.76 -3.54 -2.60
N PRO A 86 0.14 -4.35 -3.46
CA PRO A 86 -1.28 -4.28 -3.83
C PRO A 86 -2.19 -4.70 -2.67
N CYS A 87 -3.43 -4.23 -2.67
CA CYS A 87 -4.45 -4.58 -1.69
C CYS A 87 -5.44 -5.56 -2.29
N SER A 88 -5.51 -6.78 -1.75
CA SER A 88 -6.51 -7.77 -2.15
C SER A 88 -7.90 -7.43 -1.61
N MET A 89 -8.94 -7.86 -2.32
CA MET A 89 -10.32 -7.66 -1.87
C MET A 89 -10.63 -8.37 -0.56
N GLY A 90 -9.95 -9.49 -0.26
CA GLY A 90 -10.08 -10.15 1.04
C GLY A 90 -9.52 -9.30 2.18
N THR A 91 -8.39 -8.61 1.96
CA THR A 91 -7.85 -7.67 2.95
C THR A 91 -8.75 -6.44 3.09
N LEU A 92 -9.19 -5.85 1.98
CA LEU A 92 -10.13 -4.73 2.00
C LEU A 92 -11.43 -5.07 2.73
N GLY A 93 -11.98 -6.28 2.49
CA GLY A 93 -13.21 -6.75 3.12
C GLY A 93 -13.07 -6.90 4.64
N ARG A 94 -11.92 -7.38 5.13
CA ARG A 94 -11.64 -7.45 6.57
C ARG A 94 -11.54 -6.05 7.18
N ILE A 95 -10.87 -5.11 6.52
CA ILE A 95 -10.79 -3.71 6.96
C ILE A 95 -12.19 -3.08 7.01
N ALA A 96 -12.99 -3.25 5.96
CA ALA A 96 -14.36 -2.76 5.89
C ALA A 96 -15.25 -3.32 6.99
N GLY A 97 -15.04 -4.59 7.38
CA GLY A 97 -15.76 -5.26 8.47
C GLY A 97 -15.20 -4.99 9.87
N GLY A 98 -14.14 -4.17 10.01
CA GLY A 98 -13.50 -3.90 11.30
C GLY A 98 -12.78 -5.12 11.89
N ILE A 99 -12.35 -6.07 11.06
CA ILE A 99 -11.68 -7.30 11.49
C ILE A 99 -10.17 -7.05 11.57
N SER A 100 -9.61 -7.10 12.78
CA SER A 100 -8.20 -6.86 13.10
C SER A 100 -7.51 -8.15 13.57
N ASN A 101 -7.50 -9.18 12.71
CA ASN A 101 -7.01 -10.51 13.06
C ASN A 101 -5.56 -10.79 12.59
N ASP A 102 -4.91 -9.82 11.97
CA ASP A 102 -3.48 -9.80 11.67
C ASP A 102 -2.93 -8.38 11.77
N LEU A 103 -1.59 -8.23 11.69
CA LEU A 103 -0.93 -6.94 11.80
C LEU A 103 -1.34 -5.96 10.67
N ILE A 104 -1.63 -6.46 9.48
CA ILE A 104 -2.05 -5.61 8.33
C ILE A 104 -3.38 -4.94 8.64
N THR A 105 -4.38 -5.73 9.02
CA THR A 105 -5.72 -5.23 9.32
C THR A 105 -5.76 -4.45 10.63
N ARG A 106 -4.94 -4.83 11.62
CA ARG A 106 -4.78 -4.05 12.85
C ARG A 106 -4.15 -2.68 12.57
N ALA A 107 -3.10 -2.61 11.76
CA ALA A 107 -2.50 -1.33 11.37
C ALA A 107 -3.50 -0.44 10.61
N ALA A 108 -4.31 -1.02 9.72
CA ALA A 108 -5.35 -0.29 9.01
C ALA A 108 -6.40 0.28 9.97
N ASP A 109 -6.87 -0.51 10.95
CA ASP A 109 -7.78 -0.05 12.00
C ASP A 109 -7.16 1.11 12.80
N VAL A 110 -5.88 1.01 13.17
CA VAL A 110 -5.17 2.10 13.85
C VAL A 110 -5.15 3.37 13.00
N MET A 111 -4.83 3.27 11.71
CA MET A 111 -4.82 4.45 10.83
C MET A 111 -6.21 5.12 10.77
N LEU A 112 -7.26 4.33 10.64
CA LEU A 112 -8.64 4.84 10.57
C LEU A 112 -9.05 5.53 11.88
N LYS A 113 -8.88 4.87 13.04
CA LYS A 113 -9.30 5.42 14.33
C LYS A 113 -8.49 6.66 14.76
N GLU A 114 -7.22 6.74 14.37
CA GLU A 114 -6.34 7.89 14.65
C GLU A 114 -6.43 8.99 13.56
N ARG A 115 -7.31 8.83 12.56
CA ARG A 115 -7.46 9.75 11.43
C ARG A 115 -6.16 9.98 10.65
N ARG A 116 -5.32 8.96 10.60
CA ARG A 116 -4.08 8.93 9.81
C ARG A 116 -4.33 8.42 8.39
N LYS A 117 -3.32 8.46 7.54
CA LYS A 117 -3.46 8.06 6.13
C LYS A 117 -3.46 6.54 5.99
N LEU A 118 -4.58 6.00 5.50
CA LEU A 118 -4.69 4.64 5.00
C LEU A 118 -4.94 4.69 3.50
N VAL A 119 -4.01 4.16 2.70
CA VAL A 119 -4.14 4.08 1.24
C VAL A 119 -4.16 2.61 0.82
N CYS A 120 -5.26 2.16 0.26
CA CYS A 120 -5.45 0.79 -0.24
C CYS A 120 -5.33 0.80 -1.77
N VAL A 121 -4.20 0.33 -2.31
CA VAL A 121 -4.01 0.18 -3.77
C VAL A 121 -4.68 -1.11 -4.21
N VAL A 122 -5.98 -1.04 -4.43
CA VAL A 122 -6.80 -2.22 -4.72
C VAL A 122 -6.57 -2.74 -6.14
N ARG A 123 -6.41 -4.07 -6.25
CA ARG A 123 -6.26 -4.73 -7.55
C ARG A 123 -7.18 -5.94 -7.63
N GLU A 124 -8.18 -5.83 -8.49
CA GLU A 124 -9.16 -6.89 -8.79
C GLU A 124 -9.88 -6.61 -10.10
N THR A 125 -10.29 -7.66 -10.80
CA THR A 125 -11.17 -7.57 -11.97
C THR A 125 -11.90 -8.91 -12.21
N PRO A 126 -13.24 -8.93 -12.48
CA PRO A 126 -14.19 -7.82 -12.30
C PRO A 126 -14.51 -7.58 -10.81
N TYR A 127 -15.14 -6.46 -10.50
CA TYR A 127 -15.70 -6.22 -9.16
C TYR A 127 -17.09 -6.83 -9.03
N ASN A 128 -17.36 -7.43 -7.88
CA ASN A 128 -18.70 -7.79 -7.46
C ASN A 128 -19.29 -6.73 -6.51
N LEU A 129 -20.57 -6.85 -6.19
CA LEU A 129 -21.25 -5.88 -5.33
C LEU A 129 -20.65 -5.82 -3.91
N ILE A 130 -20.14 -6.94 -3.39
CA ILE A 130 -19.51 -6.99 -2.06
C ILE A 130 -18.23 -6.15 -2.09
N HIS A 131 -17.40 -6.26 -3.14
CA HIS A 131 -16.21 -5.43 -3.31
C HIS A 131 -16.54 -3.94 -3.32
N LEU A 132 -17.56 -3.54 -4.08
CA LEU A 132 -18.00 -2.14 -4.17
C LEU A 132 -18.51 -1.60 -2.82
N ARG A 133 -19.28 -2.39 -2.07
CA ARG A 133 -19.74 -2.04 -0.73
C ARG A 133 -18.57 -1.90 0.26
N ASN A 134 -17.60 -2.79 0.21
CA ASN A 134 -16.41 -2.71 1.05
C ASN A 134 -15.55 -1.47 0.72
N MET A 135 -15.42 -1.12 -0.56
CA MET A 135 -14.75 0.12 -0.97
C MET A 135 -15.48 1.35 -0.42
N ALA A 136 -16.80 1.38 -0.51
CA ALA A 136 -17.61 2.46 0.05
C ALA A 136 -17.40 2.57 1.56
N ALA A 137 -17.51 1.46 2.31
CA ALA A 137 -17.33 1.44 3.76
C ALA A 137 -15.94 1.92 4.20
N VAL A 138 -14.87 1.48 3.53
CA VAL A 138 -13.51 1.95 3.82
C VAL A 138 -13.37 3.46 3.54
N THR A 139 -13.99 3.94 2.45
CA THR A 139 -13.97 5.36 2.08
C THR A 139 -14.74 6.22 3.11
N GLU A 140 -15.91 5.77 3.53
CA GLU A 140 -16.72 6.41 4.57
C GLU A 140 -15.97 6.50 5.92
N ALA A 141 -15.20 5.44 6.26
CA ALA A 141 -14.35 5.43 7.44
C ALA A 141 -13.12 6.35 7.35
N GLY A 142 -12.85 6.95 6.19
CA GLY A 142 -11.74 7.86 5.94
C GLY A 142 -10.49 7.23 5.31
N GLY A 143 -10.54 5.95 4.94
CA GLY A 143 -9.52 5.31 4.12
C GLY A 143 -9.60 5.75 2.66
N ILE A 144 -8.50 5.64 1.95
CA ILE A 144 -8.40 6.01 0.53
C ILE A 144 -8.31 4.73 -0.29
N VAL A 145 -9.34 4.46 -1.08
CA VAL A 145 -9.32 3.40 -2.09
C VAL A 145 -8.69 3.97 -3.35
N CYS A 146 -7.49 3.48 -3.68
CA CYS A 146 -6.72 3.87 -4.86
C CYS A 146 -6.66 2.66 -5.81
N PRO A 147 -7.49 2.59 -6.85
CA PRO A 147 -7.43 1.47 -7.80
C PRO A 147 -6.06 1.39 -8.49
N ALA A 148 -5.55 0.17 -8.67
CA ALA A 148 -4.33 -0.09 -9.42
C ALA A 148 -4.59 0.06 -10.94
N THR A 149 -5.02 1.25 -11.34
CA THR A 149 -5.41 1.61 -12.71
C THR A 149 -4.44 2.66 -13.24
N PRO A 150 -3.51 2.29 -14.14
CA PRO A 150 -2.54 3.21 -14.70
C PRO A 150 -3.16 4.38 -15.44
N SER A 151 -2.50 5.54 -15.37
CA SER A 151 -2.82 6.72 -16.15
C SER A 151 -1.94 6.78 -17.40
N PHE A 152 -2.49 7.25 -18.51
CA PHE A 152 -1.79 7.32 -19.80
C PHE A 152 -1.49 8.77 -20.26
N TYR A 153 -1.82 9.78 -19.47
CA TYR A 153 -1.54 11.18 -19.79
C TYR A 153 -0.04 11.49 -19.95
N SER A 154 0.81 10.80 -19.17
CA SER A 154 2.28 10.92 -19.26
C SER A 154 2.90 10.14 -20.43
N ARG A 155 2.09 9.41 -21.22
CA ARG A 155 2.53 8.53 -22.31
C ARG A 155 3.61 7.52 -21.89
N PRO A 156 3.31 6.63 -20.89
CA PRO A 156 4.28 5.66 -20.39
C PRO A 156 4.81 4.77 -21.52
N GLN A 157 6.12 4.51 -21.52
CA GLN A 157 6.82 3.76 -22.57
C GLN A 157 7.12 2.31 -22.15
N SER A 158 6.92 1.98 -20.88
CA SER A 158 7.16 0.65 -20.32
C SER A 158 6.04 0.28 -19.33
N LEU A 159 5.98 -1.00 -18.96
CA LEU A 159 5.10 -1.48 -17.89
C LEU A 159 5.45 -0.81 -16.56
N GLU A 160 6.73 -0.59 -16.31
CA GLU A 160 7.19 0.08 -15.09
C GLU A 160 6.75 1.54 -15.05
N ASP A 161 6.84 2.27 -16.18
CA ASP A 161 6.34 3.65 -16.25
C ASP A 161 4.83 3.71 -16.02
N ALA A 162 4.08 2.77 -16.60
CA ALA A 162 2.64 2.68 -16.39
C ALA A 162 2.31 2.40 -14.91
N ALA A 163 2.98 1.43 -14.31
CA ALA A 163 2.81 1.10 -12.90
C ALA A 163 3.20 2.27 -11.98
N ARG A 164 4.23 3.03 -12.33
CA ARG A 164 4.69 4.20 -11.60
C ARG A 164 3.61 5.28 -11.51
N THR A 165 2.75 5.45 -12.50
CA THR A 165 1.64 6.41 -12.41
C THR A 165 0.69 6.13 -11.25
N VAL A 166 0.52 4.86 -10.89
CA VAL A 166 -0.28 4.42 -9.74
C VAL A 166 0.48 4.62 -8.43
N THR A 167 1.75 4.20 -8.39
CA THR A 167 2.54 4.26 -7.15
C THR A 167 2.87 5.70 -6.75
N ASP A 168 3.16 6.58 -7.70
CA ASP A 168 3.35 8.01 -7.47
C ASP A 168 2.10 8.59 -6.79
N ARG A 169 0.92 8.27 -7.33
CA ARG A 169 -0.34 8.75 -6.76
C ARG A 169 -0.58 8.18 -5.37
N ALA A 170 -0.33 6.89 -5.15
CA ALA A 170 -0.49 6.27 -3.83
C ALA A 170 0.41 6.91 -2.77
N LEU A 171 1.67 7.19 -3.09
CA LEU A 171 2.61 7.85 -2.19
C LEU A 171 2.26 9.33 -1.93
N GLN A 172 1.78 10.06 -2.96
CA GLN A 172 1.23 11.41 -2.78
C GLN A 172 0.04 11.42 -1.82
N LEU A 173 -0.85 10.43 -1.93
CA LEU A 173 -2.00 10.28 -1.02
C LEU A 173 -1.57 9.96 0.42
N CYS A 174 -0.41 9.32 0.60
CA CYS A 174 0.22 9.17 1.91
C CYS A 174 0.80 10.48 2.48
N GLY A 175 0.89 11.54 1.67
CA GLY A 175 1.42 12.84 2.06
C GLY A 175 2.89 13.05 1.73
N LEU A 176 3.47 12.24 0.85
CA LEU A 176 4.84 12.39 0.35
C LEU A 176 4.86 13.27 -0.91
N ASP A 177 5.91 14.09 -1.04
CA ASP A 177 6.15 14.86 -2.26
C ASP A 177 6.85 13.99 -3.29
N VAL A 178 6.05 13.41 -4.17
CA VAL A 178 6.51 12.57 -5.29
C VAL A 178 6.38 13.37 -6.57
N LYS A 179 7.49 13.53 -7.28
CA LYS A 179 7.50 14.12 -8.62
C LYS A 179 6.81 13.17 -9.59
N GLY A 180 5.73 13.60 -10.20
CA GLY A 180 4.96 12.85 -11.19
C GLY A 180 4.27 13.79 -12.15
N TYR A 181 3.59 13.23 -13.14
CA TYR A 181 2.80 14.01 -14.09
C TYR A 181 1.72 14.81 -13.34
N LYS A 182 1.64 16.10 -13.63
CA LYS A 182 0.61 16.99 -13.11
C LYS A 182 -0.17 17.59 -14.28
N TRP A 183 -1.47 17.46 -14.23
CA TRP A 183 -2.34 18.00 -15.27
C TRP A 183 -2.33 19.54 -15.25
N GLY A 184 -1.99 20.14 -16.41
CA GLY A 184 -1.95 21.60 -16.55
C GLY A 184 -0.72 22.30 -15.96
N GLU A 185 0.27 21.57 -15.44
CA GLU A 185 1.54 22.09 -14.92
C GLU A 185 2.72 21.61 -15.81
N SER A 186 2.66 21.75 -17.12
CA SER A 186 3.75 21.40 -18.07
C SER A 186 4.56 22.61 -18.47
#